data_7e061f370aa2a6e6a9f41f98d883a82d
#
_entry.id   7e061f370aa2a6e6a9f41f98d883a82d
#
_cell.length_a   1.000
_cell.length_b   1.000
_cell.length_c   1.000
_cell.angle_alpha   90.00
_cell.angle_beta   90.00
_cell.angle_gamma   90.00
#
_symmetry.space_group_name_H-M   'P 1'
#
loop_
_entity.id
_entity.type
_entity.pdbx_description
1 polymer ?
#
loop_
_entity_poly.entity_id
_entity_poly.type
_entity_poly.pdbx_seq_one_letter_code
_entity_poly.pdbx_strand_id
1 'polypeptide(L)'
;VTRQAVSRWERGEVVPGIDMMKLIANVLDEPIMHLLDLPERYCESCGMILTPADYGSEADGSKDEHYCKWCYEQGKYTYETTMDAMIEDCAPRLAENTGMSRDEAVSLMGAVLPHLKRWSAVHANEMSYGKEARERYGDAAVDAANERLLGMSEAEWSAKETLEQAIIEQLKAAVAAGNAMGPEAAKLAQMHARWIRMQWGEGAYSPDAHVALAQSYLEDERFVNYYDARAGEGATAFLVAAIEAAMGE
;
A
#
# COMPACT_ATOMS: atom_id res chain seq x y z
N VAL A 1 28.39 -17.49 2.46
CA VAL A 1 28.43 -17.61 3.93
C VAL A 1 29.03 -18.96 4.33
N THR A 2 29.95 -18.98 5.26
CA THR A 2 30.57 -20.23 5.76
C THR A 2 29.84 -20.75 6.99
N ARG A 3 29.90 -22.08 7.23
CA ARG A 3 29.33 -22.68 8.46
C ARG A 3 29.92 -22.05 9.75
N GLN A 4 31.18 -21.65 9.69
CA GLN A 4 31.84 -20.98 10.82
C GLN A 4 31.26 -19.61 11.11
N ALA A 5 30.92 -18.83 10.06
CA ALA A 5 30.28 -17.53 10.22
C ALA A 5 28.89 -17.69 10.87
N VAL A 6 28.06 -18.62 10.36
CA VAL A 6 26.74 -18.90 10.92
C VAL A 6 26.85 -19.33 12.39
N SER A 7 27.75 -20.25 12.70
CA SER A 7 27.97 -20.73 14.08
C SER A 7 28.41 -19.61 15.04
N ARG A 8 29.16 -18.62 14.57
CA ARG A 8 29.53 -17.44 15.39
C ARG A 8 28.34 -16.51 15.62
N TRP A 9 27.46 -16.36 14.64
CA TRP A 9 26.21 -15.60 14.77
C TRP A 9 25.27 -16.26 15.78
N GLU A 10 25.07 -17.57 15.65
CA GLU A 10 24.22 -18.34 16.57
C GLU A 10 24.70 -18.28 18.02
N ARG A 11 26.01 -18.15 18.26
CA ARG A 11 26.59 -17.99 19.60
C ARG A 11 26.64 -16.52 20.07
N GLY A 12 26.19 -15.58 19.25
CA GLY A 12 26.25 -14.15 19.58
C GLY A 12 27.68 -13.55 19.63
N GLU A 13 28.67 -14.25 19.06
CA GLU A 13 30.06 -13.77 19.05
C GLU A 13 30.28 -12.62 18.06
N VAL A 14 29.48 -12.58 17.00
CA VAL A 14 29.51 -11.55 15.96
C VAL A 14 28.09 -11.38 15.47
N VAL A 15 27.68 -10.13 15.21
CA VAL A 15 26.40 -9.83 14.55
C VAL A 15 26.65 -9.68 13.04
N PRO A 16 25.84 -10.29 12.15
CA PRO A 16 25.94 -10.05 10.73
C PRO A 16 25.65 -8.58 10.40
N GLY A 17 26.43 -7.99 9.49
CA GLY A 17 26.15 -6.65 9.00
C GLY A 17 24.87 -6.61 8.16
N ILE A 18 24.33 -5.40 7.95
CA ILE A 18 23.03 -5.19 7.29
C ILE A 18 22.91 -5.86 5.91
N ASP A 19 23.95 -5.82 5.10
CA ASP A 19 23.94 -6.48 3.78
C ASP A 19 23.86 -8.00 3.88
N MET A 20 24.49 -8.57 4.92
CA MET A 20 24.37 -10.00 5.19
C MET A 20 22.98 -10.35 5.73
N MET A 21 22.38 -9.51 6.56
CA MET A 21 21.00 -9.69 7.03
C MET A 21 20.01 -9.66 5.86
N LYS A 22 20.17 -8.76 4.89
CA LYS A 22 19.37 -8.74 3.66
C LYS A 22 19.47 -10.06 2.87
N LEU A 23 20.68 -10.60 2.73
CA LEU A 23 20.87 -11.89 2.06
C LEU A 23 20.25 -13.05 2.83
N ILE A 24 20.33 -13.04 4.16
CA ILE A 24 19.69 -14.04 5.02
C ILE A 24 18.16 -13.94 4.89
N ALA A 25 17.60 -12.75 4.96
CA ALA A 25 16.18 -12.49 4.78
C ALA A 25 15.66 -13.04 3.44
N ASN A 26 16.37 -12.76 2.34
CA ASN A 26 16.03 -13.31 1.03
C ASN A 26 16.11 -14.85 0.97
N VAL A 27 17.10 -15.47 1.61
CA VAL A 27 17.26 -16.94 1.60
C VAL A 27 16.15 -17.62 2.42
N LEU A 28 15.72 -16.97 3.51
CA LEU A 28 14.66 -17.49 4.38
C LEU A 28 13.25 -17.14 3.91
N ASP A 29 13.13 -16.31 2.87
CA ASP A 29 11.86 -15.74 2.40
C ASP A 29 11.10 -15.01 3.53
N GLU A 30 11.86 -14.28 4.36
CA GLU A 30 11.35 -13.55 5.53
C GLU A 30 11.69 -12.06 5.43
N PRO A 31 10.78 -11.16 5.86
CA PRO A 31 11.09 -9.75 5.97
C PRO A 31 12.31 -9.50 6.88
N ILE A 32 13.21 -8.61 6.47
CA ILE A 32 14.41 -8.30 7.26
C ILE A 32 14.07 -7.87 8.69
N MET A 33 12.91 -7.27 8.89
CA MET A 33 12.43 -6.83 10.20
C MET A 33 12.31 -7.98 11.20
N HIS A 34 12.04 -9.21 10.74
CA HIS A 34 12.00 -10.40 11.59
C HIS A 34 13.40 -10.84 12.07
N LEU A 35 14.45 -10.39 11.39
CA LEU A 35 15.84 -10.65 11.76
C LEU A 35 16.45 -9.54 12.63
N LEU A 36 15.77 -8.40 12.73
CA LEU A 36 16.18 -7.28 13.55
C LEU A 36 15.49 -7.39 14.90
N ASP A 37 16.25 -7.26 15.99
CA ASP A 37 15.72 -7.12 17.34
C ASP A 37 15.17 -5.69 17.52
N LEU A 38 14.08 -5.41 16.82
CA LEU A 38 13.43 -4.11 16.87
C LEU A 38 12.60 -3.99 18.15
N PRO A 39 12.56 -2.80 18.76
CA PRO A 39 11.68 -2.57 19.90
C PRO A 39 10.21 -2.74 19.46
N GLU A 40 9.34 -3.05 20.42
CA GLU A 40 7.93 -3.36 20.19
C GLU A 40 7.16 -2.23 19.46
N ARG A 41 7.66 -0.99 19.53
CA ARG A 41 7.01 0.19 18.96
C ARG A 41 7.99 1.04 18.16
N TYR A 42 7.69 1.20 16.91
CA TYR A 42 8.40 2.07 15.96
C TYR A 42 7.38 2.77 15.05
N CYS A 43 7.79 3.89 14.47
CA CYS A 43 6.95 4.66 13.56
C CYS A 43 6.76 3.91 12.24
N GLU A 44 5.52 3.58 11.90
CA GLU A 44 5.12 2.88 10.68
C GLU A 44 5.27 3.73 9.38
N SER A 45 5.91 4.90 9.51
CA SER A 45 6.29 5.76 8.39
C SER A 45 7.80 5.88 8.24
N CYS A 46 8.52 6.32 9.28
CA CYS A 46 9.97 6.59 9.20
C CYS A 46 10.85 5.56 9.91
N GLY A 47 10.27 4.60 10.63
CA GLY A 47 11.00 3.55 11.35
C GLY A 47 11.62 4.01 12.67
N MET A 48 11.41 5.27 13.12
CA MET A 48 11.92 5.76 14.39
C MET A 48 11.30 4.98 15.57
N ILE A 49 12.13 4.61 16.55
CA ILE A 49 11.66 4.01 17.81
C ILE A 49 10.76 5.01 18.54
N LEU A 50 9.60 4.55 18.99
CA LEU A 50 8.59 5.39 19.63
C LEU A 50 8.64 5.27 21.14
N THR A 51 8.58 6.45 21.80
CA THR A 51 8.21 6.56 23.19
C THR A 51 6.85 7.27 23.31
N PRO A 52 6.13 7.18 24.44
CA PRO A 52 4.84 7.86 24.60
C PRO A 52 4.86 9.39 24.37
N ALA A 53 6.05 10.02 24.47
CA ALA A 53 6.26 11.44 24.20
C ALA A 53 6.31 11.77 22.68
N ASP A 54 6.54 10.75 21.86
CA ASP A 54 6.74 10.88 20.42
C ASP A 54 5.51 10.49 19.60
N TYR A 55 4.49 9.94 20.24
CA TYR A 55 3.27 9.50 19.56
C TYR A 55 2.60 10.63 18.79
N GLY A 56 2.13 10.30 17.60
CA GLY A 56 1.25 11.12 16.79
C GLY A 56 -0.12 11.32 17.41
N SER A 57 -1.05 11.86 16.65
CA SER A 57 -2.42 12.06 17.11
C SER A 57 -3.45 11.84 16.01
N GLU A 58 -4.59 11.31 16.41
CA GLU A 58 -5.79 11.21 15.60
C GLU A 58 -6.55 12.55 15.51
N ALA A 59 -7.56 12.63 14.62
CA ALA A 59 -8.37 13.82 14.41
C ALA A 59 -9.16 14.26 15.66
N ASP A 60 -9.46 13.32 16.56
CA ASP A 60 -10.14 13.59 17.84
C ASP A 60 -9.17 13.96 18.97
N GLY A 61 -7.86 14.03 18.68
CA GLY A 61 -6.80 14.34 19.62
C GLY A 61 -6.31 13.13 20.45
N SER A 62 -6.84 11.95 20.24
CA SER A 62 -6.30 10.73 20.84
C SER A 62 -4.90 10.44 20.33
N LYS A 63 -4.10 9.72 21.13
CA LYS A 63 -2.74 9.34 20.77
C LYS A 63 -2.76 8.22 19.72
N ASP A 64 -1.96 8.38 18.67
CA ASP A 64 -1.63 7.32 17.72
C ASP A 64 -0.31 6.67 18.11
N GLU A 65 -0.34 5.38 18.41
CA GLU A 65 0.84 4.60 18.84
C GLU A 65 1.62 4.00 17.67
N HIS A 66 1.13 4.16 16.43
CA HIS A 66 1.76 3.62 15.22
C HIS A 66 2.67 4.61 14.51
N TYR A 67 2.46 5.91 14.70
CA TYR A 67 3.22 6.95 14.03
C TYR A 67 3.82 7.94 15.01
N CYS A 68 4.97 8.51 14.65
CA CYS A 68 5.51 9.62 15.41
C CYS A 68 4.81 10.94 15.04
N LYS A 69 4.78 11.90 15.98
CA LYS A 69 4.20 13.24 15.82
C LYS A 69 4.78 14.05 14.65
N TRP A 70 5.97 13.69 14.17
CA TRP A 70 6.58 14.34 13.01
C TRP A 70 6.11 13.74 11.68
N CYS A 71 5.57 12.53 11.71
CA CYS A 71 5.02 11.87 10.53
C CYS A 71 3.49 11.94 10.44
N TYR A 72 2.80 12.00 11.60
CA TYR A 72 1.34 11.89 11.63
C TYR A 72 0.74 12.72 12.77
N GLU A 73 -0.14 13.65 12.45
CA GLU A 73 -0.78 14.54 13.41
C GLU A 73 -2.21 14.87 12.97
N GLN A 74 -3.14 14.92 13.91
CA GLN A 74 -4.55 15.22 13.66
C GLN A 74 -5.21 14.31 12.62
N GLY A 75 -4.84 13.03 12.61
CA GLY A 75 -5.40 12.03 11.70
C GLY A 75 -4.86 12.11 10.28
N LYS A 76 -3.72 12.77 10.06
CA LYS A 76 -3.12 12.95 8.71
C LYS A 76 -1.60 12.86 8.75
N TYR A 77 -1.02 12.43 7.64
CA TYR A 77 0.42 12.60 7.45
C TYR A 77 0.77 14.08 7.40
N THR A 78 1.81 14.47 8.11
CA THR A 78 2.24 15.88 8.28
C THR A 78 2.82 16.46 7.00
N TYR A 79 3.25 15.61 6.06
CA TYR A 79 3.79 16.00 4.77
C TYR A 79 3.69 14.87 3.74
N GLU A 80 3.56 15.26 2.49
CA GLU A 80 3.67 14.38 1.34
C GLU A 80 5.15 14.10 1.06
N THR A 81 5.50 12.84 0.82
CA THR A 81 6.88 12.43 0.57
C THR A 81 6.92 11.10 -0.15
N THR A 82 8.02 10.86 -0.86
CA THR A 82 8.36 9.53 -1.38
C THR A 82 9.20 8.76 -0.36
N MET A 83 9.32 7.45 -0.55
CA MET A 83 10.18 6.63 0.31
C MET A 83 11.64 7.07 0.22
N ASP A 84 12.13 7.38 -0.98
CA ASP A 84 13.51 7.85 -1.19
C ASP A 84 13.78 9.18 -0.49
N ALA A 85 12.84 10.13 -0.59
CA ALA A 85 12.94 11.41 0.11
C ALA A 85 12.89 11.24 1.64
N MET A 86 12.09 10.31 2.15
CA MET A 86 12.07 9.95 3.57
C MET A 86 13.43 9.38 4.02
N ILE A 87 14.04 8.51 3.24
CA ILE A 87 15.37 7.95 3.52
C ILE A 87 16.42 9.06 3.53
N GLU A 88 16.42 9.93 2.53
CA GLU A 88 17.38 11.05 2.44
C GLU A 88 17.29 12.01 3.64
N ASP A 89 16.09 12.29 4.12
CA ASP A 89 15.87 13.17 5.28
C ASP A 89 16.19 12.50 6.61
N CYS A 90 15.88 11.23 6.78
CA CYS A 90 15.99 10.54 8.06
C CYS A 90 17.33 9.83 8.28
N ALA A 91 18.00 9.34 7.23
CA ALA A 91 19.25 8.61 7.37
C ALA A 91 20.37 9.38 8.08
N PRO A 92 20.57 10.70 7.87
CA PRO A 92 21.56 11.46 8.63
C PRO A 92 21.30 11.45 10.15
N ARG A 93 20.04 11.56 10.56
CA ARG A 93 19.63 11.54 11.98
C ARG A 93 19.81 10.15 12.58
N LEU A 94 19.49 9.11 11.82
CA LEU A 94 19.71 7.72 12.24
C LEU A 94 21.21 7.46 12.44
N ALA A 95 22.05 7.88 11.50
CA ALA A 95 23.50 7.76 11.58
C ALA A 95 24.07 8.48 12.82
N GLU A 96 23.64 9.73 13.08
CA GLU A 96 24.05 10.51 14.24
C GLU A 96 23.66 9.84 15.58
N ASN A 97 22.42 9.34 15.67
CA ASN A 97 21.89 8.75 16.90
C ASN A 97 22.46 7.36 17.20
N THR A 98 22.90 6.61 16.19
CA THR A 98 23.36 5.22 16.35
C THR A 98 24.88 5.06 16.21
N GLY A 99 25.57 6.08 15.68
CA GLY A 99 27.00 6.03 15.37
C GLY A 99 27.34 5.21 14.12
N MET A 100 26.36 4.74 13.35
CA MET A 100 26.61 4.12 12.05
C MET A 100 26.95 5.17 10.98
N SER A 101 27.55 4.74 9.89
CA SER A 101 27.77 5.63 8.74
C SER A 101 26.44 5.98 8.05
N ARG A 102 26.44 7.08 7.27
CA ARG A 102 25.25 7.45 6.47
C ARG A 102 24.85 6.35 5.49
N ASP A 103 25.82 5.71 4.86
CA ASP A 103 25.55 4.66 3.87
C ASP A 103 24.91 3.41 4.52
N GLU A 104 25.34 3.05 5.73
CA GLU A 104 24.69 1.99 6.52
C GLU A 104 23.27 2.39 6.92
N ALA A 105 23.04 3.64 7.32
CA ALA A 105 21.73 4.15 7.66
C ALA A 105 20.78 4.12 6.44
N VAL A 106 21.23 4.59 5.28
CA VAL A 106 20.48 4.52 4.01
C VAL A 106 20.16 3.07 3.67
N SER A 107 21.15 2.18 3.75
CA SER A 107 20.99 0.76 3.47
C SER A 107 19.97 0.09 4.40
N LEU A 108 20.01 0.40 5.69
CA LEU A 108 19.07 -0.10 6.69
C LEU A 108 17.65 0.41 6.43
N MET A 109 17.49 1.73 6.24
CA MET A 109 16.18 2.31 5.96
C MET A 109 15.58 1.78 4.66
N GLY A 110 16.38 1.65 3.59
CA GLY A 110 15.94 1.05 2.33
C GLY A 110 15.52 -0.42 2.44
N ALA A 111 15.98 -1.14 3.46
CA ALA A 111 15.53 -2.49 3.75
C ALA A 111 14.29 -2.55 4.65
N VAL A 112 14.10 -1.57 5.52
CA VAL A 112 13.02 -1.55 6.53
C VAL A 112 11.76 -0.84 6.01
N LEU A 113 11.89 0.36 5.42
CA LEU A 113 10.74 1.19 5.04
C LEU A 113 9.74 0.47 4.11
N PRO A 114 10.16 -0.32 3.10
CA PRO A 114 9.22 -1.05 2.25
C PRO A 114 8.21 -1.95 2.98
N HIS A 115 8.54 -2.36 4.20
CA HIS A 115 7.69 -3.24 5.02
C HIS A 115 6.83 -2.49 6.04
N LEU A 116 7.05 -1.17 6.22
CA LEU A 116 6.24 -0.35 7.12
C LEU A 116 4.87 -0.06 6.52
N LYS A 117 3.87 0.08 7.37
CA LYS A 117 2.44 0.20 7.00
C LYS A 117 2.18 1.28 5.94
N ARG A 118 2.82 2.46 6.06
CA ARG A 118 2.67 3.55 5.10
C ARG A 118 3.06 3.15 3.68
N TRP A 119 4.07 2.30 3.51
CA TRP A 119 4.72 2.04 2.23
C TRP A 119 4.39 0.68 1.63
N SER A 120 4.13 -0.32 2.49
CA SER A 120 4.14 -1.74 2.12
C SER A 120 3.17 -2.10 0.99
N ALA A 121 1.95 -1.57 1.02
CA ALA A 121 0.93 -1.89 0.02
C ALA A 121 1.30 -1.32 -1.36
N VAL A 122 1.75 -0.06 -1.42
CA VAL A 122 2.16 0.58 -2.68
C VAL A 122 3.45 -0.06 -3.20
N HIS A 123 4.41 -0.35 -2.32
CA HIS A 123 5.65 -1.03 -2.70
C HIS A 123 5.39 -2.43 -3.27
N ALA A 124 4.58 -3.24 -2.62
CA ALA A 124 4.23 -4.57 -3.10
C ALA A 124 3.51 -4.53 -4.46
N ASN A 125 2.61 -3.56 -4.65
CA ASN A 125 1.92 -3.35 -5.92
C ASN A 125 2.91 -2.94 -7.03
N GLU A 126 3.81 -2.00 -6.75
CA GLU A 126 4.82 -1.53 -7.69
C GLU A 126 5.79 -2.66 -8.09
N MET A 127 6.23 -3.49 -7.13
CA MET A 127 7.09 -4.64 -7.41
C MET A 127 6.40 -5.71 -8.26
N SER A 128 5.09 -5.90 -8.08
CA SER A 128 4.34 -6.94 -8.78
C SER A 128 3.84 -6.51 -10.15
N TYR A 129 3.41 -5.27 -10.30
CA TYR A 129 2.66 -4.76 -11.46
C TYR A 129 3.17 -3.42 -12.00
N GLY A 130 4.09 -2.74 -11.32
CA GLY A 130 4.51 -1.38 -11.64
C GLY A 130 5.02 -1.24 -13.07
N LYS A 131 5.84 -2.19 -13.54
CA LYS A 131 6.35 -2.19 -14.92
C LYS A 131 5.21 -2.24 -15.94
N GLU A 132 4.28 -3.19 -15.79
CA GLU A 132 3.14 -3.37 -16.69
C GLU A 132 2.20 -2.15 -16.65
N ALA A 133 1.93 -1.63 -15.44
CA ALA A 133 1.09 -0.45 -15.27
C ALA A 133 1.70 0.79 -15.95
N ARG A 134 3.01 1.01 -15.83
CA ARG A 134 3.72 2.12 -16.47
C ARG A 134 3.74 1.99 -17.99
N GLU A 135 3.93 0.80 -18.52
CA GLU A 135 3.84 0.54 -19.97
C GLU A 135 2.44 0.83 -20.52
N ARG A 136 1.39 0.56 -19.74
CA ARG A 136 -0.01 0.71 -20.16
C ARG A 136 -0.57 2.11 -19.96
N TYR A 137 -0.27 2.75 -18.83
CA TYR A 137 -0.90 4.01 -18.38
C TYR A 137 0.07 5.19 -18.34
N GLY A 138 1.37 4.94 -18.48
CA GLY A 138 2.44 5.94 -18.37
C GLY A 138 2.87 6.22 -16.93
N ASP A 139 4.12 6.69 -16.79
CA ASP A 139 4.74 6.95 -15.48
C ASP A 139 3.93 7.97 -14.66
N ALA A 140 3.54 9.08 -15.27
CA ALA A 140 2.85 10.16 -14.56
C ALA A 140 1.52 9.73 -13.92
N ALA A 141 0.75 8.86 -14.60
CA ALA A 141 -0.52 8.36 -14.05
C ALA A 141 -0.30 7.39 -12.88
N VAL A 142 0.70 6.52 -13.00
CA VAL A 142 1.06 5.57 -11.93
C VAL A 142 1.63 6.31 -10.72
N ASP A 143 2.52 7.28 -10.94
CA ASP A 143 3.10 8.08 -9.86
C ASP A 143 2.02 8.87 -9.11
N ALA A 144 1.10 9.52 -9.82
CA ALA A 144 -0.02 10.26 -9.20
C ALA A 144 -0.94 9.34 -8.37
N ALA A 145 -1.20 8.12 -8.84
CA ALA A 145 -1.98 7.15 -8.09
C ALA A 145 -1.22 6.67 -6.83
N ASN A 146 0.07 6.39 -6.96
CA ASN A 146 0.92 6.01 -5.83
C ASN A 146 1.01 7.12 -4.78
N GLU A 147 1.23 8.38 -5.20
CA GLU A 147 1.23 9.54 -4.30
C GLU A 147 -0.10 9.68 -3.56
N ARG A 148 -1.22 9.53 -4.25
CA ARG A 148 -2.55 9.58 -3.62
C ARG A 148 -2.72 8.48 -2.55
N LEU A 149 -2.30 7.25 -2.85
CA LEU A 149 -2.37 6.13 -1.89
C LEU A 149 -1.45 6.35 -0.68
N LEU A 150 -0.22 6.80 -0.90
CA LEU A 150 0.76 7.10 0.15
C LEU A 150 0.35 8.28 1.05
N GLY A 151 -0.47 9.19 0.54
CA GLY A 151 -1.02 10.32 1.29
C GLY A 151 -2.29 10.02 2.07
N MET A 152 -2.92 8.83 1.89
CA MET A 152 -4.12 8.45 2.62
C MET A 152 -3.85 8.31 4.12
N SER A 153 -4.67 8.94 4.94
CA SER A 153 -4.73 8.67 6.38
C SER A 153 -5.20 7.23 6.65
N GLU A 154 -4.99 6.74 7.86
CA GLU A 154 -5.50 5.41 8.25
C GLU A 154 -7.03 5.29 8.10
N ALA A 155 -7.76 6.35 8.43
CA ALA A 155 -9.21 6.39 8.28
C ALA A 155 -9.64 6.31 6.80
N GLU A 156 -8.95 7.01 5.89
CA GLU A 156 -9.21 6.94 4.45
C GLU A 156 -8.87 5.56 3.89
N TRP A 157 -7.76 4.97 4.33
CA TRP A 157 -7.35 3.63 3.92
C TRP A 157 -8.37 2.57 4.37
N SER A 158 -8.77 2.60 5.63
CA SER A 158 -9.81 1.71 6.18
C SER A 158 -11.16 1.89 5.47
N ALA A 159 -11.54 3.13 5.14
CA ALA A 159 -12.75 3.42 4.38
C ALA A 159 -12.68 2.86 2.95
N LYS A 160 -11.51 2.91 2.30
CA LYS A 160 -11.26 2.34 0.97
C LYS A 160 -11.44 0.80 1.00
N GLU A 161 -10.82 0.12 1.97
CA GLU A 161 -10.94 -1.33 2.13
C GLU A 161 -12.38 -1.77 2.45
N THR A 162 -13.05 -1.04 3.34
CA THR A 162 -14.45 -1.29 3.66
C THR A 162 -15.35 -1.13 2.45
N LEU A 163 -15.11 -0.11 1.63
CA LEU A 163 -15.86 0.11 0.40
C LEU A 163 -15.60 -0.99 -0.63
N GLU A 164 -14.36 -1.48 -0.76
CA GLU A 164 -14.01 -2.59 -1.64
C GLU A 164 -14.79 -3.86 -1.29
N GLN A 165 -14.85 -4.21 -0.01
CA GLN A 165 -15.65 -5.35 0.46
C GLN A 165 -17.14 -5.15 0.20
N ALA A 166 -17.67 -3.94 0.46
CA ALA A 166 -19.05 -3.61 0.19
C ALA A 166 -19.40 -3.67 -1.30
N ILE A 167 -18.47 -3.37 -2.20
CA ILE A 167 -18.61 -3.53 -3.65
C ILE A 167 -18.79 -5.00 -4.01
N ILE A 168 -18.01 -5.91 -3.44
CA ILE A 168 -18.17 -7.35 -3.69
C ILE A 168 -19.54 -7.85 -3.24
N GLU A 169 -20.04 -7.45 -2.07
CA GLU A 169 -21.36 -7.83 -1.60
C GLU A 169 -22.48 -7.23 -2.49
N GLN A 170 -22.33 -5.98 -2.92
CA GLN A 170 -23.27 -5.35 -3.85
C GLN A 170 -23.25 -6.02 -5.23
N LEU A 171 -22.07 -6.46 -5.70
CA LEU A 171 -21.93 -7.20 -6.95
C LEU A 171 -22.69 -8.53 -6.89
N LYS A 172 -22.56 -9.29 -5.80
CA LYS A 172 -23.36 -10.52 -5.59
C LYS A 172 -24.86 -10.24 -5.66
N ALA A 173 -25.32 -9.19 -4.99
CA ALA A 173 -26.74 -8.81 -5.00
C ALA A 173 -27.21 -8.39 -6.41
N ALA A 174 -26.41 -7.64 -7.14
CA ALA A 174 -26.73 -7.17 -8.48
C ALA A 174 -26.75 -8.32 -9.51
N VAL A 175 -25.79 -9.24 -9.43
CA VAL A 175 -25.76 -10.47 -10.25
C VAL A 175 -27.00 -11.32 -9.99
N ALA A 176 -27.36 -11.50 -8.71
CA ALA A 176 -28.59 -12.25 -8.35
C ALA A 176 -29.88 -11.59 -8.87
N ALA A 177 -29.92 -10.25 -8.94
CA ALA A 177 -31.04 -9.51 -9.54
C ALA A 177 -31.09 -9.66 -11.08
N GLY A 178 -29.96 -9.97 -11.73
CA GLY A 178 -29.89 -10.32 -13.15
C GLY A 178 -30.14 -9.17 -14.13
N ASN A 179 -30.15 -7.90 -13.69
CA ASN A 179 -30.42 -6.74 -14.52
C ASN A 179 -29.31 -5.70 -14.39
N ALA A 180 -28.41 -5.63 -15.39
CA ALA A 180 -27.29 -4.69 -15.41
C ALA A 180 -27.71 -3.20 -15.56
N MET A 181 -28.97 -2.94 -15.92
CA MET A 181 -29.56 -1.58 -15.98
C MET A 181 -30.50 -1.30 -14.78
N GLY A 182 -30.55 -2.22 -13.83
CA GLY A 182 -31.44 -2.11 -12.67
C GLY A 182 -30.83 -1.27 -11.51
N PRO A 183 -31.64 -1.01 -10.47
CA PRO A 183 -31.20 -0.18 -9.36
C PRO A 183 -29.99 -0.76 -8.59
N GLU A 184 -29.90 -2.08 -8.47
CA GLU A 184 -28.76 -2.73 -7.79
C GLU A 184 -27.47 -2.55 -8.58
N ALA A 185 -27.54 -2.63 -9.93
CA ALA A 185 -26.41 -2.39 -10.81
C ALA A 185 -25.99 -0.91 -10.82
N ALA A 186 -26.95 0.02 -10.85
CA ALA A 186 -26.66 1.46 -10.75
C ALA A 186 -25.96 1.81 -9.42
N LYS A 187 -26.42 1.23 -8.31
CA LYS A 187 -25.76 1.39 -7.00
C LYS A 187 -24.34 0.82 -7.01
N LEU A 188 -24.14 -0.37 -7.60
CA LEU A 188 -22.83 -0.99 -7.76
C LEU A 188 -21.86 -0.07 -8.53
N ALA A 189 -22.30 0.45 -9.68
CA ALA A 189 -21.48 1.35 -10.51
C ALA A 189 -21.09 2.63 -9.75
N GLN A 190 -21.99 3.21 -8.97
CA GLN A 190 -21.70 4.39 -8.13
C GLN A 190 -20.68 4.07 -7.02
N MET A 191 -20.81 2.92 -6.36
CA MET A 191 -19.86 2.48 -5.34
C MET A 191 -18.47 2.25 -5.94
N HIS A 192 -18.39 1.60 -7.09
CA HIS A 192 -17.15 1.37 -7.81
C HIS A 192 -16.52 2.70 -8.28
N ALA A 193 -17.31 3.63 -8.82
CA ALA A 193 -16.84 4.97 -9.18
C ALA A 193 -16.26 5.74 -7.97
N ARG A 194 -16.89 5.63 -6.80
CA ARG A 194 -16.37 6.23 -5.57
C ARG A 194 -15.04 5.61 -5.18
N TRP A 195 -14.90 4.29 -5.25
CA TRP A 195 -13.69 3.56 -4.91
C TRP A 195 -12.52 3.92 -5.84
N ILE A 196 -12.77 4.06 -7.14
CA ILE A 196 -11.77 4.52 -8.11
C ILE A 196 -11.31 5.95 -7.81
N ARG A 197 -12.24 6.87 -7.51
CA ARG A 197 -11.89 8.26 -7.15
C ARG A 197 -11.04 8.38 -5.89
N MET A 198 -11.13 7.43 -4.98
CA MET A 198 -10.26 7.42 -3.80
C MET A 198 -8.80 7.14 -4.15
N GLN A 199 -8.53 6.39 -5.21
CA GLN A 199 -7.21 5.90 -5.58
C GLN A 199 -6.53 6.70 -6.70
N TRP A 200 -7.33 7.28 -7.60
CA TRP A 200 -6.78 8.06 -8.68
C TRP A 200 -6.38 9.47 -8.21
N GLY A 201 -5.36 10.03 -8.85
CA GLY A 201 -4.93 11.41 -8.62
C GLY A 201 -6.06 12.41 -8.92
N GLU A 202 -5.93 13.62 -8.37
CA GLU A 202 -6.91 14.68 -8.57
C GLU A 202 -7.11 14.99 -10.06
N GLY A 203 -8.37 15.06 -10.49
CA GLY A 203 -8.72 15.31 -11.90
C GLY A 203 -8.55 14.14 -12.86
N ALA A 204 -8.01 13.00 -12.42
CA ALA A 204 -7.81 11.84 -13.29
C ALA A 204 -9.10 11.08 -13.60
N TYR A 205 -10.12 11.20 -12.76
CA TYR A 205 -11.40 10.49 -12.96
C TYR A 205 -12.26 11.20 -14.01
N SER A 206 -12.72 10.41 -14.99
CA SER A 206 -13.87 10.74 -15.85
C SER A 206 -14.75 9.51 -16.03
N PRO A 207 -16.03 9.65 -16.41
CA PRO A 207 -16.87 8.51 -16.77
C PRO A 207 -16.23 7.65 -17.86
N ASP A 208 -15.71 8.25 -18.91
CA ASP A 208 -15.07 7.54 -20.03
C ASP A 208 -13.82 6.75 -19.58
N ALA A 209 -12.97 7.35 -18.74
CA ALA A 209 -11.80 6.68 -18.20
C ALA A 209 -12.19 5.52 -17.28
N HIS A 210 -13.31 5.65 -16.53
CA HIS A 210 -13.82 4.59 -15.69
C HIS A 210 -14.38 3.42 -16.51
N VAL A 211 -15.12 3.70 -17.59
CA VAL A 211 -15.60 2.67 -18.54
C VAL A 211 -14.42 1.96 -19.19
N ALA A 212 -13.41 2.71 -19.68
CA ALA A 212 -12.23 2.10 -20.29
C ALA A 212 -11.44 1.20 -19.31
N LEU A 213 -11.33 1.62 -18.04
CA LEU A 213 -10.76 0.76 -17.00
C LEU A 213 -11.60 -0.51 -16.80
N ALA A 214 -12.92 -0.37 -16.67
CA ALA A 214 -13.80 -1.52 -16.47
C ALA A 214 -13.72 -2.52 -17.62
N GLN A 215 -13.71 -2.05 -18.87
CA GLN A 215 -13.53 -2.90 -20.05
C GLN A 215 -12.23 -3.69 -20.01
N SER A 216 -11.15 -3.08 -19.51
CA SER A 216 -9.87 -3.77 -19.37
C SER A 216 -9.88 -4.94 -18.40
N TYR A 217 -10.87 -5.03 -17.50
CA TYR A 217 -11.02 -6.19 -16.60
C TYR A 217 -11.37 -7.48 -17.34
N LEU A 218 -12.05 -7.38 -18.49
CA LEU A 218 -12.39 -8.55 -19.32
C LEU A 218 -11.19 -9.07 -20.11
N GLU A 219 -10.17 -8.24 -20.32
CA GLU A 219 -8.96 -8.59 -21.06
C GLU A 219 -7.89 -9.25 -20.19
N ASP A 220 -8.05 -9.22 -18.88
CA ASP A 220 -7.08 -9.71 -17.91
C ASP A 220 -7.70 -10.77 -16.99
N GLU A 221 -7.25 -12.02 -17.16
CA GLU A 221 -7.73 -13.15 -16.35
C GLU A 221 -7.57 -12.95 -14.83
N ARG A 222 -6.63 -12.10 -14.38
CA ARG A 222 -6.45 -11.78 -12.96
C ARG A 222 -7.66 -11.06 -12.40
N PHE A 223 -8.20 -10.09 -13.14
CA PHE A 223 -9.43 -9.38 -12.73
C PHE A 223 -10.66 -10.27 -12.86
N VAL A 224 -10.77 -11.06 -13.94
CA VAL A 224 -11.87 -12.03 -14.09
C VAL A 224 -11.88 -12.98 -12.90
N ASN A 225 -10.73 -13.58 -12.56
CA ASN A 225 -10.61 -14.47 -11.40
C ASN A 225 -10.91 -13.76 -10.08
N TYR A 226 -10.50 -12.49 -9.93
CA TYR A 226 -10.73 -11.71 -8.71
C TYR A 226 -12.22 -11.53 -8.41
N TYR A 227 -13.01 -11.11 -9.39
CA TYR A 227 -14.44 -10.83 -9.20
C TYR A 227 -15.28 -12.10 -9.26
N ASP A 228 -15.02 -12.98 -10.22
CA ASP A 228 -15.81 -14.22 -10.43
C ASP A 228 -15.64 -15.20 -9.26
N ALA A 229 -14.43 -15.33 -8.70
CA ALA A 229 -14.22 -16.17 -7.51
C ALA A 229 -14.95 -15.64 -6.26
N ARG A 230 -15.22 -14.34 -6.19
CA ARG A 230 -15.87 -13.69 -5.03
C ARG A 230 -17.37 -13.52 -5.17
N ALA A 231 -17.87 -13.31 -6.40
CA ALA A 231 -19.26 -12.95 -6.65
C ALA A 231 -20.01 -13.92 -7.58
N GLY A 232 -19.32 -14.95 -8.09
CA GLY A 232 -19.88 -15.97 -8.98
C GLY A 232 -19.44 -15.81 -10.44
N GLU A 233 -19.53 -16.88 -11.20
CA GLU A 233 -19.17 -16.91 -12.63
C GLU A 233 -19.91 -15.83 -13.41
N GLY A 234 -19.18 -15.05 -14.22
CA GLY A 234 -19.72 -13.96 -15.02
C GLY A 234 -19.90 -12.64 -14.26
N ALA A 235 -19.53 -12.57 -12.99
CA ALA A 235 -19.65 -11.35 -12.18
C ALA A 235 -18.83 -10.19 -12.75
N THR A 236 -17.65 -10.47 -13.32
CA THR A 236 -16.81 -9.45 -13.97
C THR A 236 -17.53 -8.84 -15.17
N ALA A 237 -18.10 -9.65 -16.04
CA ALA A 237 -18.85 -9.17 -17.21
C ALA A 237 -20.08 -8.35 -16.77
N PHE A 238 -20.77 -8.79 -15.72
CA PHE A 238 -21.88 -8.04 -15.14
C PHE A 238 -21.46 -6.69 -14.59
N LEU A 239 -20.35 -6.62 -13.85
CA LEU A 239 -19.79 -5.38 -13.32
C LEU A 239 -19.49 -4.37 -14.44
N VAL A 240 -18.84 -4.83 -15.51
CA VAL A 240 -18.52 -4.00 -16.68
C VAL A 240 -19.80 -3.47 -17.32
N ALA A 241 -20.77 -4.33 -17.60
CA ALA A 241 -22.06 -3.92 -18.18
C ALA A 241 -22.81 -2.91 -17.28
N ALA A 242 -22.76 -3.08 -15.96
CA ALA A 242 -23.36 -2.15 -15.02
C ALA A 242 -22.69 -0.76 -15.04
N ILE A 243 -21.35 -0.73 -15.14
CA ILE A 243 -20.59 0.53 -15.25
C ILE A 243 -20.86 1.22 -16.58
N GLU A 244 -20.85 0.50 -17.69
CA GLU A 244 -21.19 1.04 -19.02
C GLU A 244 -22.59 1.63 -19.06
N ALA A 245 -23.58 0.93 -18.50
CA ALA A 245 -24.96 1.40 -18.45
C ALA A 245 -25.13 2.67 -17.59
N ALA A 246 -24.36 2.80 -16.52
CA ALA A 246 -24.46 3.93 -15.59
C ALA A 246 -23.62 5.17 -15.98
N MET A 247 -22.58 4.99 -16.79
CA MET A 247 -21.61 6.04 -17.14
C MET A 247 -21.65 6.45 -18.61
N GLY A 248 -22.34 5.67 -19.46
CA GLY A 248 -22.45 5.91 -20.92
C GLY A 248 -23.63 6.81 -21.32
N GLU A 249 -24.28 7.50 -20.36
CA GLU A 249 -25.25 8.56 -20.59
C GLU A 249 -24.56 9.93 -20.44
#